data_eb349f35a03ab15c2d075f57880bf9f2
#
_entry.id   eb349f35a03ab15c2d075f57880bf9f2
#
_cell.length_a   1.000
_cell.length_b   1.000
_cell.length_c   1.000
_cell.angle_alpha   90.00
_cell.angle_beta   90.00
_cell.angle_gamma   90.00
#
_symmetry.space_group_name_H-M   'P 1'
#
loop_
_entity.id
_entity.type
_entity.pdbx_description
1 polymer ?
#
loop_
_entity_poly.entity_id
_entity_poly.type
_entity_poly.pdbx_seq_one_letter_code
_entity_poly.pdbx_strand_id
1 'polypeptide(L)'
;QADYLVETDDITLRATKLAQEIREDAELHAKMLKMRTYDYVDKMLYDMQAKMDEMNMRYFGEMYSNLEKTFDQINQTLSANREEIKDLAYKTQNDLGAE
;
A
#
# COMPACT_ATOMS: atom_id res chain seq x y z
N GLN A 1 -59.93 -34.79 25.67
CA GLN A 1 -58.50 -35.14 25.79
C GLN A 1 -57.80 -35.17 24.42
N ALA A 2 -58.46 -35.65 23.35
CA ALA A 2 -57.88 -35.63 22.03
C ALA A 2 -57.66 -34.22 21.49
N ASP A 3 -58.61 -33.31 21.73
CA ASP A 3 -58.48 -31.90 21.37
C ASP A 3 -57.34 -31.18 22.11
N TYR A 4 -57.18 -31.50 23.42
CA TYR A 4 -56.08 -30.95 24.20
C TYR A 4 -54.71 -31.43 23.71
N LEU A 5 -54.57 -32.71 23.35
CA LEU A 5 -53.34 -33.27 22.84
C LEU A 5 -52.98 -32.67 21.49
N VAL A 6 -53.99 -32.47 20.60
CA VAL A 6 -53.77 -31.84 19.28
C VAL A 6 -53.32 -30.37 19.45
N GLU A 7 -53.96 -29.62 20.36
CA GLU A 7 -53.55 -28.25 20.65
C GLU A 7 -52.13 -28.17 21.22
N THR A 8 -51.79 -29.09 22.13
CA THR A 8 -50.43 -29.14 22.73
C THR A 8 -49.37 -29.46 21.68
N ASP A 9 -49.65 -30.43 20.79
CA ASP A 9 -48.76 -30.77 19.71
C ASP A 9 -48.61 -29.62 18.70
N ASP A 10 -49.68 -28.90 18.41
CA ASP A 10 -49.66 -27.74 17.54
C ASP A 10 -48.86 -26.59 18.15
N ILE A 11 -49.04 -26.32 19.43
CA ILE A 11 -48.24 -25.30 20.17
C ILE A 11 -46.78 -25.69 20.18
N THR A 12 -46.43 -26.95 20.42
CA THR A 12 -45.04 -27.45 20.40
C THR A 12 -44.45 -27.32 19.02
N LEU A 13 -45.19 -27.68 17.99
CA LEU A 13 -44.74 -27.56 16.60
C LEU A 13 -44.45 -26.10 16.23
N ARG A 14 -45.35 -25.19 16.59
CA ARG A 14 -45.18 -23.75 16.36
C ARG A 14 -43.97 -23.18 17.09
N ALA A 15 -43.80 -23.60 18.35
CA ALA A 15 -42.65 -23.17 19.16
C ALA A 15 -41.32 -23.65 18.58
N THR A 16 -41.27 -24.91 18.12
CA THR A 16 -40.10 -25.49 17.47
C THR A 16 -39.79 -24.78 16.17
N LYS A 17 -40.80 -24.50 15.36
CA LYS A 17 -40.65 -23.80 14.09
C LYS A 17 -40.14 -22.37 14.32
N LEU A 18 -40.70 -21.65 15.30
CA LEU A 18 -40.28 -20.30 15.64
C LEU A 18 -38.86 -20.30 16.15
N ALA A 19 -38.48 -21.24 17.01
CA ALA A 19 -37.11 -21.34 17.52
C ALA A 19 -36.12 -21.61 16.37
N GLN A 20 -36.47 -22.41 15.39
CA GLN A 20 -35.67 -22.69 14.21
C GLN A 20 -35.48 -21.43 13.34
N GLU A 21 -36.58 -20.69 13.10
CA GLU A 21 -36.54 -19.44 12.34
C GLU A 21 -35.63 -18.39 13.04
N ILE A 22 -35.73 -18.26 14.35
CA ILE A 22 -34.91 -17.37 15.14
C ILE A 22 -33.43 -17.76 14.99
N ARG A 23 -33.13 -19.05 15.08
CA ARG A 23 -31.76 -19.57 14.94
C ARG A 23 -31.21 -19.31 13.55
N GLU A 24 -31.98 -19.58 12.52
CA GLU A 24 -31.59 -19.35 11.12
C GLU A 24 -31.32 -17.87 10.85
N ASP A 25 -32.21 -16.99 11.35
CA ASP A 25 -32.01 -15.54 11.26
C ASP A 25 -30.76 -15.09 11.99
N ALA A 26 -30.51 -15.59 13.19
CA ALA A 26 -29.31 -15.25 13.96
C ALA A 26 -28.03 -15.71 13.22
N GLU A 27 -28.06 -16.91 12.66
CA GLU A 27 -26.92 -17.42 11.86
C GLU A 27 -26.69 -16.58 10.61
N LEU A 28 -27.75 -16.18 9.92
CA LEU A 28 -27.67 -15.34 8.73
C LEU A 28 -27.07 -13.96 9.09
N HIS A 29 -27.59 -13.33 10.14
CA HIS A 29 -27.07 -12.04 10.60
C HIS A 29 -25.60 -12.13 11.03
N ALA A 30 -25.22 -13.21 11.72
CA ALA A 30 -23.83 -13.43 12.11
C ALA A 30 -22.91 -13.58 10.89
N LYS A 31 -23.34 -14.29 9.85
CA LYS A 31 -22.58 -14.43 8.61
C LYS A 31 -22.46 -13.10 7.86
N MET A 32 -23.55 -12.34 7.79
CA MET A 32 -23.54 -11.02 7.16
C MET A 32 -22.60 -10.06 7.88
N LEU A 33 -22.60 -10.08 9.22
CA LEU A 33 -21.68 -9.26 10.02
C LEU A 33 -20.23 -9.66 9.78
N LYS A 34 -19.92 -10.95 9.73
CA LYS A 34 -18.58 -11.45 9.40
C LYS A 34 -18.13 -10.98 8.03
N MET A 35 -18.99 -11.08 7.02
CA MET A 35 -18.66 -10.64 5.67
C MET A 35 -18.38 -9.15 5.60
N ARG A 36 -19.20 -8.34 6.29
CA ARG A 36 -18.95 -6.89 6.37
C ARG A 36 -17.64 -6.57 7.08
N THR A 37 -17.32 -7.32 8.14
CA THR A 37 -16.08 -7.14 8.88
C THR A 37 -14.88 -7.50 8.01
N TYR A 38 -14.92 -8.60 7.28
CA TYR A 38 -13.84 -8.99 6.36
C TYR A 38 -13.66 -7.98 5.25
N ASP A 39 -14.74 -7.47 4.70
CA ASP A 39 -14.71 -6.45 3.65
C ASP A 39 -14.09 -5.15 4.16
N TYR A 40 -14.47 -4.75 5.37
CA TYR A 40 -13.89 -3.57 6.01
C TYR A 40 -12.39 -3.73 6.26
N VAL A 41 -11.97 -4.87 6.80
CA VAL A 41 -10.55 -5.17 7.05
C VAL A 41 -9.78 -5.22 5.75
N ASP A 42 -10.34 -5.84 4.71
CA ASP A 42 -9.71 -5.90 3.40
C ASP A 42 -9.48 -4.51 2.82
N LYS A 43 -10.48 -3.62 2.92
CA LYS A 43 -10.34 -2.22 2.48
C LYS A 43 -9.27 -1.47 3.27
N MET A 44 -9.20 -1.69 4.57
CA MET A 44 -8.14 -1.10 5.40
C MET A 44 -6.76 -1.57 4.95
N LEU A 45 -6.60 -2.85 4.71
CA LEU A 45 -5.33 -3.43 4.24
C LEU A 45 -4.97 -2.91 2.85
N TYR A 46 -5.94 -2.80 1.97
CA TYR A 46 -5.75 -2.23 0.64
C TYR A 46 -5.27 -0.78 0.72
N ASP A 47 -5.91 0.04 1.56
CA ASP A 47 -5.51 1.43 1.76
C ASP A 47 -4.10 1.54 2.33
N MET A 48 -3.73 0.65 3.24
CA MET A 48 -2.38 0.58 3.79
C MET A 48 -1.36 0.23 2.70
N GLN A 49 -1.66 -0.76 1.85
CA GLN A 49 -0.80 -1.12 0.71
C GLN A 49 -0.64 0.05 -0.25
N ALA A 50 -1.73 0.75 -0.58
CA ALA A 50 -1.69 1.90 -1.48
C ALA A 50 -0.82 3.03 -0.90
N LYS A 51 -0.90 3.29 0.40
CA LYS A 51 -0.05 4.27 1.07
C LYS A 51 1.42 3.85 1.09
N MET A 52 1.68 2.57 1.33
CA MET A 52 3.05 2.05 1.29
C MET A 52 3.66 2.17 -0.10
N ASP A 53 2.89 1.86 -1.14
CA ASP A 53 3.33 2.02 -2.53
C ASP A 53 3.61 3.49 -2.87
N GLU A 54 2.73 4.39 -2.44
CA GLU A 54 2.91 5.84 -2.63
C GLU A 54 4.17 6.34 -1.92
N MET A 55 4.39 5.94 -0.67
CA MET A 55 5.58 6.31 0.09
C MET A 55 6.85 5.77 -0.57
N ASN A 56 6.81 4.53 -1.04
CA ASN A 56 7.92 3.89 -1.73
C ASN A 56 8.31 4.66 -2.99
N MET A 57 7.33 5.00 -3.82
CA MET A 57 7.56 5.79 -5.04
C MET A 57 8.10 7.18 -4.72
N ARG A 58 7.58 7.84 -3.69
CA ARG A 58 8.03 9.17 -3.28
C ARG A 58 9.47 9.14 -2.77
N TYR A 59 9.81 8.21 -1.88
CA TYR A 59 11.16 8.09 -1.33
C TYR A 59 12.19 7.76 -2.41
N PHE A 60 11.91 6.79 -3.26
CA PHE A 60 12.82 6.44 -4.34
C PHE A 60 12.94 7.54 -5.37
N GLY A 61 11.82 8.22 -5.70
CA GLY A 61 11.84 9.34 -6.61
C GLY A 61 12.71 10.49 -6.12
N GLU A 62 12.56 10.90 -4.86
CA GLU A 62 13.37 11.96 -4.26
C GLU A 62 14.83 11.57 -4.14
N MET A 63 15.12 10.37 -3.67
CA MET A 63 16.47 9.86 -3.54
C MET A 63 17.16 9.78 -4.90
N TYR A 64 16.49 9.27 -5.90
CA TYR A 64 17.01 9.17 -7.26
C TYR A 64 17.32 10.55 -7.84
N SER A 65 16.40 11.50 -7.68
CA SER A 65 16.58 12.88 -8.14
C SER A 65 17.77 13.56 -7.45
N ASN A 66 17.92 13.35 -6.14
CA ASN A 66 19.04 13.91 -5.40
C ASN A 66 20.38 13.31 -5.82
N LEU A 67 20.44 12.01 -6.06
CA LEU A 67 21.63 11.33 -6.57
C LEU A 67 22.00 11.84 -7.95
N GLU A 68 21.04 11.99 -8.84
CA GLU A 68 21.26 12.50 -10.19
C GLU A 68 21.85 13.90 -10.16
N LYS A 69 21.30 14.79 -9.35
CA LYS A 69 21.84 16.16 -9.17
C LYS A 69 23.26 16.13 -8.64
N THR A 70 23.53 15.27 -7.66
CA THR A 70 24.87 15.15 -7.07
C THR A 70 25.90 14.68 -8.12
N PHE A 71 25.55 13.67 -8.90
CA PHE A 71 26.43 13.18 -9.97
C PHE A 71 26.65 14.23 -11.06
N ASP A 72 25.60 14.96 -11.42
CA ASP A 72 25.73 16.06 -12.40
C ASP A 72 26.67 17.15 -11.90
N GLN A 73 26.56 17.54 -10.63
CA GLN A 73 27.46 18.51 -10.01
C GLN A 73 28.91 18.04 -10.00
N ILE A 74 29.15 16.79 -9.64
CA ILE A 74 30.49 16.20 -9.64
C ILE A 74 31.05 16.20 -11.08
N ASN A 75 30.26 15.79 -12.05
CA ASN A 75 30.69 15.77 -13.45
C ASN A 75 31.01 17.18 -13.98
N GLN A 76 30.22 18.16 -13.64
CA GLN A 76 30.48 19.56 -13.99
C GLN A 76 31.79 20.06 -13.38
N THR A 77 32.04 19.76 -12.11
CA THR A 77 33.29 20.13 -11.43
C THR A 77 34.48 19.45 -12.08
N LEU A 78 34.36 18.14 -12.39
CA LEU A 78 35.44 17.41 -13.05
C LEU A 78 35.73 17.98 -14.46
N SER A 79 34.69 18.33 -15.21
CA SER A 79 34.85 18.93 -16.53
C SER A 79 35.56 20.29 -16.46
N ALA A 80 35.15 21.13 -15.48
CA ALA A 80 35.81 22.43 -15.28
C ALA A 80 37.27 22.26 -14.86
N ASN A 81 37.57 21.31 -14.01
CA ASN A 81 38.94 21.02 -13.59
C ASN A 81 39.81 20.52 -14.77
N ARG A 82 39.22 19.67 -15.61
CA ARG A 82 39.92 19.19 -16.81
C ARG A 82 40.24 20.32 -17.80
N GLU A 83 39.30 21.25 -17.99
CA GLU A 83 39.54 22.44 -18.83
C GLU A 83 40.68 23.29 -18.25
N GLU A 84 40.71 23.51 -16.96
CA GLU A 84 41.74 24.25 -16.29
C GLU A 84 43.13 23.58 -16.47
N ILE A 85 43.21 22.27 -16.32
CA ILE A 85 44.43 21.51 -16.53
C ILE A 85 44.89 21.59 -17.99
N LYS A 86 43.98 21.51 -18.94
CA LYS A 86 44.33 21.68 -20.36
C LYS A 86 44.91 23.08 -20.66
N ASP A 87 44.31 24.11 -20.08
CA ASP A 87 44.82 25.48 -20.22
C ASP A 87 46.20 25.65 -19.60
N LEU A 88 46.43 25.08 -18.44
CA LEU A 88 47.76 25.11 -17.80
C LEU A 88 48.80 24.34 -18.61
N ALA A 89 48.42 23.18 -19.16
CA ALA A 89 49.29 22.40 -20.01
C ALA A 89 49.64 23.15 -21.30
N TYR A 90 48.68 23.81 -21.92
CA TYR A 90 48.89 24.62 -23.12
C TYR A 90 49.85 25.80 -22.85
N LYS A 91 49.65 26.54 -21.73
CA LYS A 91 50.51 27.63 -21.35
C LYS A 91 51.94 27.15 -21.07
N THR A 92 52.10 26.04 -20.38
CA THR A 92 53.39 25.44 -20.08
C THR A 92 54.14 25.03 -21.39
N GLN A 93 53.39 24.43 -22.30
CA GLN A 93 53.95 24.07 -23.59
C GLN A 93 54.41 25.29 -24.41
N ASN A 94 53.65 26.39 -24.39
CA ASN A 94 54.02 27.63 -25.05
C ASN A 94 55.26 28.25 -24.41
N ASP A 95 55.38 28.23 -23.06
CA ASP A 95 56.54 28.74 -22.34
C ASP A 95 57.80 27.95 -22.70
N LEU A 96 57.68 26.61 -22.82
CA LEU A 96 58.78 25.76 -23.28
C LEU A 96 59.16 26.03 -24.76
N GLY A 97 58.18 26.29 -25.60
CA GLY A 97 58.43 26.61 -27.01
C GLY A 97 59.03 27.99 -27.24
N ALA A 98 58.89 28.92 -26.30
CA ALA A 98 59.42 30.26 -26.35
C ALA A 98 60.93 30.33 -26.01
N GLU A 99 61.38 29.29 -25.29
CA GLU A 99 62.80 29.15 -24.96
C GLU A 99 63.59 28.53 -26.12
#